data_92e49855c0ddd1e281aba07c3a5cdcb4
#
_entry.id   92e49855c0ddd1e281aba07c3a5cdcb4
#
_cell.length_a   1.000
_cell.length_b   1.000
_cell.length_c   1.000
_cell.angle_alpha   90.00
_cell.angle_beta   90.00
_cell.angle_gamma   90.00
#
_symmetry.space_group_name_H-M   'P 1'
#
loop_
_entity.id
_entity.type
_entity.pdbx_description
1 polymer ?
#
loop_
_entity_poly.entity_id
_entity_poly.type
_entity_poly.pdbx_seq_one_letter_code
_entity_poly.pdbx_strand_id
1 'polypeptide(L)'
;MNKSKTTIPFIITLCLLLSSCSSIMYIASVTAEVAGMTGVIDQNVAHSISKSTESIGSAAEVITPEYEYIIGKQVAANLLGQYQLYSNEDATKYLNYICQSIVIHSEKPNLYKGYFVGILDSEEINAFATSGGHILITKGLLKCADTEDAIAAVIAHEIAHIQLQHSIKAIKASRATMATLATLSATAVTLSNGSEDSVEFTKFLDSSVNEAISSMVDS
;
A
#
# COMPACT_ATOMS: atom_id res chain seq x y z
N MET A 1 -14.45 -53.09 -10.11
CA MET A 1 -13.70 -52.13 -10.93
C MET A 1 -13.87 -50.75 -10.33
N ASN A 2 -12.80 -50.24 -9.65
CA ASN A 2 -12.89 -49.10 -8.73
C ASN A 2 -12.20 -47.87 -9.34
N LYS A 3 -12.87 -47.21 -10.31
CA LYS A 3 -12.35 -46.02 -11.03
C LYS A 3 -12.74 -44.68 -10.39
N SER A 4 -13.46 -44.69 -9.25
CA SER A 4 -14.04 -43.47 -8.68
C SER A 4 -13.16 -42.75 -7.62
N LYS A 5 -12.11 -43.40 -7.09
CA LYS A 5 -11.32 -42.86 -5.97
C LYS A 5 -10.16 -41.95 -6.37
N THR A 6 -9.77 -41.89 -7.65
CA THR A 6 -8.63 -41.10 -8.13
C THR A 6 -9.04 -39.77 -8.80
N THR A 7 -10.29 -39.63 -9.19
CA THR A 7 -10.78 -38.43 -9.90
C THR A 7 -11.09 -37.24 -8.94
N ILE A 8 -11.52 -37.50 -7.72
CA ILE A 8 -11.87 -36.48 -6.74
C ILE A 8 -10.63 -35.65 -6.32
N PRO A 9 -9.47 -36.25 -5.93
CA PRO A 9 -8.29 -35.46 -5.58
C PRO A 9 -7.73 -34.69 -6.76
N PHE A 10 -7.83 -35.19 -7.98
CA PHE A 10 -7.35 -34.48 -9.18
C PHE A 10 -8.20 -33.27 -9.52
N ILE A 11 -9.51 -33.32 -9.35
CA ILE A 11 -10.44 -32.20 -9.55
C ILE A 11 -10.19 -31.12 -8.50
N ILE A 12 -10.00 -31.49 -7.23
CA ILE A 12 -9.69 -30.56 -6.14
C ILE A 12 -8.35 -29.85 -6.40
N THR A 13 -7.34 -30.58 -6.82
CA THR A 13 -6.02 -30.00 -7.16
C THR A 13 -6.11 -29.06 -8.37
N LEU A 14 -6.90 -29.40 -9.38
CA LEU A 14 -7.11 -28.55 -10.56
C LEU A 14 -7.90 -27.27 -10.21
N CYS A 15 -8.91 -27.35 -9.35
CA CYS A 15 -9.65 -26.18 -8.86
C CYS A 15 -8.77 -25.23 -8.04
N LEU A 16 -7.85 -25.77 -7.23
CA LEU A 16 -6.88 -24.97 -6.47
C LEU A 16 -5.89 -24.21 -7.36
N LEU A 17 -5.54 -24.77 -8.51
CA LEU A 17 -4.62 -24.13 -9.47
C LEU A 17 -5.29 -23.02 -10.31
N LEU A 18 -6.62 -23.01 -10.41
CA LEU A 18 -7.39 -22.03 -11.18
C LEU A 18 -7.96 -20.88 -10.34
N SER A 19 -7.88 -20.99 -9.00
CA SER A 19 -8.38 -19.95 -8.10
C SER A 19 -7.32 -18.89 -7.85
N SER A 20 -7.69 -17.61 -7.87
CA SER A 20 -6.81 -16.54 -7.42
C SER A 20 -6.47 -16.72 -5.94
N CYS A 21 -5.28 -16.29 -5.50
CA CYS A 21 -4.85 -16.40 -4.09
C CYS A 21 -5.90 -15.84 -3.10
N SER A 22 -6.58 -14.75 -3.44
CA SER A 22 -7.63 -14.16 -2.61
C SER A 22 -8.83 -15.09 -2.40
N SER A 23 -9.25 -15.82 -3.43
CA SER A 23 -10.37 -16.77 -3.33
C SER A 23 -10.04 -17.97 -2.46
N ILE A 24 -8.82 -18.48 -2.54
CA ILE A 24 -8.34 -19.59 -1.70
C ILE A 24 -8.29 -19.17 -0.23
N MET A 25 -7.81 -17.96 0.04
CA MET A 25 -7.72 -17.40 1.39
C MET A 25 -9.12 -17.17 2.00
N TYR A 26 -10.07 -16.67 1.23
CA TYR A 26 -11.46 -16.54 1.70
C TYR A 26 -12.08 -17.89 2.05
N ILE A 27 -11.89 -18.92 1.22
CA ILE A 27 -12.38 -20.28 1.51
C ILE A 27 -11.72 -20.83 2.78
N ALA A 28 -10.41 -20.59 2.97
CA ALA A 28 -9.70 -21.06 4.15
C ALA A 28 -10.20 -20.38 5.45
N SER A 29 -10.52 -19.08 5.43
CA SER A 29 -11.08 -18.37 6.58
C SER A 29 -12.46 -18.92 6.98
N VAL A 30 -13.34 -19.09 6.00
CA VAL A 30 -14.69 -19.64 6.24
C VAL A 30 -14.64 -21.07 6.77
N THR A 31 -13.74 -21.90 6.22
CA THR A 31 -13.60 -23.29 6.71
C THR A 31 -13.04 -23.37 8.13
N ALA A 32 -12.14 -22.45 8.51
CA ALA A 32 -11.63 -22.37 9.89
C ALA A 32 -12.73 -21.96 10.87
N GLU A 33 -13.55 -20.96 10.55
CA GLU A 33 -14.67 -20.55 11.40
C GLU A 33 -15.70 -21.67 11.58
N VAL A 34 -16.08 -22.34 10.48
CA VAL A 34 -17.02 -23.49 10.56
C VAL A 34 -16.43 -24.62 11.41
N ALA A 35 -15.14 -24.92 11.30
CA ALA A 35 -14.49 -25.92 12.14
C ALA A 35 -14.48 -25.54 13.63
N GLY A 36 -14.34 -24.25 13.95
CA GLY A 36 -14.49 -23.73 15.32
C GLY A 36 -15.92 -23.86 15.85
N MET A 37 -16.93 -23.52 15.04
CA MET A 37 -18.34 -23.63 15.40
C MET A 37 -18.79 -25.10 15.62
N THR A 38 -18.19 -26.04 14.89
CA THR A 38 -18.46 -27.48 15.04
C THR A 38 -17.67 -28.15 16.15
N GLY A 39 -16.80 -27.42 16.84
CA GLY A 39 -15.98 -27.95 17.94
C GLY A 39 -14.82 -28.84 17.47
N VAL A 40 -14.49 -28.88 16.21
CA VAL A 40 -13.36 -29.62 15.65
C VAL A 40 -12.03 -28.99 16.05
N ILE A 41 -12.00 -27.66 16.15
CA ILE A 41 -10.86 -26.88 16.67
C ILE A 41 -11.38 -25.86 17.70
N ASP A 42 -10.47 -25.39 18.57
CA ASP A 42 -10.82 -24.34 19.53
C ASP A 42 -11.26 -23.05 18.81
N GLN A 43 -12.30 -22.39 19.35
CA GLN A 43 -12.90 -21.21 18.71
C GLN A 43 -11.91 -20.05 18.59
N ASN A 44 -11.00 -19.88 19.57
CA ASN A 44 -9.96 -18.84 19.50
C ASN A 44 -8.94 -19.13 18.41
N VAL A 45 -8.58 -20.40 18.23
CA VAL A 45 -7.70 -20.87 17.16
C VAL A 45 -8.37 -20.65 15.80
N ALA A 46 -9.64 -21.00 15.66
CA ALA A 46 -10.42 -20.80 14.44
C ALA A 46 -10.47 -19.32 14.04
N HIS A 47 -10.77 -18.43 15.01
CA HIS A 47 -10.80 -16.99 14.79
C HIS A 47 -9.42 -16.41 14.43
N SER A 48 -8.35 -16.89 15.07
CA SER A 48 -6.98 -16.47 14.76
C SER A 48 -6.56 -16.88 13.34
N ILE A 49 -6.90 -18.09 12.90
CA ILE A 49 -6.66 -18.57 11.54
C ILE A 49 -7.45 -17.74 10.52
N SER A 50 -8.74 -17.48 10.78
CA SER A 50 -9.60 -16.68 9.90
C SER A 50 -9.03 -15.28 9.71
N LYS A 51 -8.69 -14.59 10.80
CA LYS A 51 -8.11 -13.25 10.77
C LYS A 51 -6.76 -13.19 10.05
N SER A 52 -5.88 -14.17 10.26
CA SER A 52 -4.59 -14.27 9.58
C SER A 52 -4.76 -14.48 8.08
N THR A 53 -5.69 -15.34 7.70
CA THR A 53 -6.00 -15.64 6.29
C THR A 53 -6.58 -14.45 5.57
N GLU A 54 -7.46 -13.68 6.21
CA GLU A 54 -8.02 -12.43 5.70
C GLU A 54 -6.91 -11.37 5.50
N SER A 55 -5.99 -11.24 6.45
CA SER A 55 -4.85 -10.31 6.36
C SER A 55 -3.93 -10.64 5.18
N ILE A 56 -3.63 -11.93 4.94
CA ILE A 56 -2.85 -12.37 3.78
C ILE A 56 -3.61 -12.12 2.47
N GLY A 57 -4.92 -12.38 2.44
CA GLY A 57 -5.77 -12.12 1.28
C GLY A 57 -5.77 -10.65 0.90
N SER A 58 -5.90 -9.75 1.86
CA SER A 58 -5.87 -8.29 1.63
C SER A 58 -4.50 -7.79 1.16
N ALA A 59 -3.39 -8.42 1.59
CA ALA A 59 -2.05 -8.09 1.12
C ALA A 59 -1.84 -8.44 -0.35
N ALA A 60 -2.54 -9.46 -0.87
CA ALA A 60 -2.48 -9.90 -2.25
C ALA A 60 -3.45 -9.17 -3.19
N GLU A 61 -4.29 -8.27 -2.66
CA GLU A 61 -5.29 -7.55 -3.45
C GLU A 61 -4.65 -6.65 -4.52
N VAL A 62 -5.20 -6.71 -5.72
CA VAL A 62 -4.75 -5.87 -6.84
C VAL A 62 -5.23 -4.44 -6.62
N ILE A 63 -4.30 -3.51 -6.47
CA ILE A 63 -4.60 -2.08 -6.40
C ILE A 63 -4.87 -1.58 -7.82
N THR A 64 -6.13 -1.21 -8.10
CA THR A 64 -6.52 -0.64 -9.39
C THR A 64 -6.02 0.81 -9.53
N PRO A 65 -5.90 1.36 -10.75
CA PRO A 65 -5.50 2.76 -10.95
C PRO A 65 -6.41 3.78 -10.23
N GLU A 66 -7.70 3.47 -10.12
CA GLU A 66 -8.65 4.29 -9.36
C GLU A 66 -8.36 4.25 -7.86
N TYR A 67 -8.09 3.06 -7.33
CA TYR A 67 -7.78 2.88 -5.93
C TYR A 67 -6.41 3.50 -5.58
N GLU A 68 -5.44 3.39 -6.49
CA GLU A 68 -4.16 4.08 -6.41
C GLU A 68 -4.32 5.60 -6.30
N TYR A 69 -5.21 6.19 -7.11
CA TYR A 69 -5.55 7.62 -7.03
C TYR A 69 -6.20 8.00 -5.70
N ILE A 70 -7.14 7.19 -5.19
CA ILE A 70 -7.80 7.45 -3.90
C ILE A 70 -6.77 7.44 -2.75
N ILE A 71 -5.87 6.46 -2.74
CA ILE A 71 -4.78 6.38 -1.76
C ILE A 71 -3.91 7.63 -1.84
N GLY A 72 -3.44 8.00 -3.04
CA GLY A 72 -2.59 9.16 -3.24
C GLY A 72 -3.26 10.47 -2.83
N LYS A 73 -4.56 10.61 -3.11
CA LYS A 73 -5.36 11.76 -2.67
C LYS A 73 -5.43 11.84 -1.14
N GLN A 74 -5.57 10.71 -0.45
CA GLN A 74 -5.59 10.68 1.01
C GLN A 74 -4.24 11.08 1.60
N VAL A 75 -3.14 10.61 1.02
CA VAL A 75 -1.77 10.99 1.43
C VAL A 75 -1.54 12.48 1.18
N ALA A 76 -1.93 13.00 0.01
CA ALA A 76 -1.85 14.43 -0.29
C ALA A 76 -2.67 15.27 0.70
N ALA A 77 -3.87 14.82 1.07
CA ALA A 77 -4.70 15.51 2.07
C ALA A 77 -4.04 15.53 3.46
N ASN A 78 -3.37 14.47 3.87
CA ASN A 78 -2.61 14.43 5.12
C ASN A 78 -1.41 15.38 5.10
N LEU A 79 -0.69 15.47 3.98
CA LEU A 79 0.39 16.45 3.79
C LEU A 79 -0.15 17.88 3.87
N LEU A 80 -1.30 18.17 3.24
CA LEU A 80 -1.95 19.48 3.32
C LEU A 80 -2.55 19.81 4.70
N GLY A 81 -2.66 18.82 5.59
CA GLY A 81 -2.93 19.04 7.02
C GLY A 81 -1.71 19.54 7.80
N GLN A 82 -0.50 19.32 7.29
CA GLN A 82 0.77 19.73 7.90
C GLN A 82 1.36 20.97 7.22
N TYR A 83 1.19 21.09 5.92
CA TYR A 83 1.71 22.16 5.07
C TYR A 83 0.57 22.95 4.45
N GLN A 84 0.68 24.26 4.44
CA GLN A 84 -0.26 25.11 3.71
C GLN A 84 0.13 25.20 2.23
N LEU A 85 -0.87 25.31 1.35
CA LEU A 85 -0.63 25.62 -0.05
C LEU A 85 -0.18 27.07 -0.23
N TYR A 86 0.87 27.26 -1.01
CA TYR A 86 1.29 28.59 -1.43
C TYR A 86 0.41 29.06 -2.59
N SER A 87 -0.40 30.09 -2.34
CA SER A 87 -1.34 30.64 -3.33
C SER A 87 -0.62 31.56 -4.32
N ASN A 88 -0.07 30.96 -5.38
CA ASN A 88 0.50 31.67 -6.54
C ASN A 88 0.09 30.91 -7.80
N GLU A 89 -0.99 31.37 -8.43
CA GLU A 89 -1.58 30.70 -9.59
C GLU A 89 -0.62 30.64 -10.80
N ASP A 90 0.13 31.73 -11.07
CA ASP A 90 1.05 31.78 -12.20
C ASP A 90 2.21 30.80 -12.02
N ALA A 91 2.82 30.77 -10.84
CA ALA A 91 3.88 29.82 -10.53
C ALA A 91 3.36 28.38 -10.60
N THR A 92 2.21 28.09 -10.00
CA THR A 92 1.60 26.75 -10.02
C THR A 92 1.29 26.32 -11.45
N LYS A 93 0.73 27.19 -12.26
CA LYS A 93 0.44 26.94 -13.68
C LYS A 93 1.71 26.65 -14.46
N TYR A 94 2.77 27.41 -14.22
CA TYR A 94 4.07 27.22 -14.87
C TYR A 94 4.69 25.86 -14.55
N LEU A 95 4.69 25.47 -13.27
CA LEU A 95 5.16 24.13 -12.85
C LEU A 95 4.34 23.01 -13.48
N ASN A 96 3.03 23.18 -13.61
CA ASN A 96 2.19 22.21 -14.29
C ASN A 96 2.49 22.13 -15.81
N TYR A 97 2.88 23.23 -16.48
CA TYR A 97 3.35 23.15 -17.87
C TYR A 97 4.65 22.35 -17.99
N ILE A 98 5.62 22.59 -17.12
CA ILE A 98 6.86 21.79 -17.07
C ILE A 98 6.52 20.31 -16.85
N CYS A 99 5.67 20.01 -15.87
CA CYS A 99 5.23 18.65 -15.57
C CYS A 99 4.60 17.97 -16.79
N GLN A 100 3.64 18.63 -17.46
CA GLN A 100 2.99 18.07 -18.64
C GLN A 100 3.99 17.86 -19.79
N SER A 101 4.96 18.77 -19.97
CA SER A 101 6.00 18.63 -21.00
C SER A 101 6.88 17.40 -20.78
N ILE A 102 7.13 17.04 -19.53
CA ILE A 102 7.88 15.82 -19.17
C ILE A 102 7.00 14.58 -19.34
N VAL A 103 5.77 14.64 -18.83
CA VAL A 103 4.84 13.51 -18.80
C VAL A 103 4.51 12.99 -20.18
N ILE A 104 4.28 13.87 -21.17
CA ILE A 104 3.94 13.44 -22.54
C ILE A 104 5.04 12.61 -23.22
N HIS A 105 6.29 12.71 -22.73
CA HIS A 105 7.45 11.95 -23.23
C HIS A 105 7.84 10.79 -22.31
N SER A 106 7.09 10.55 -21.25
CA SER A 106 7.37 9.49 -20.27
C SER A 106 6.69 8.15 -20.62
N GLU A 107 7.06 7.08 -19.91
CA GLU A 107 6.51 5.75 -20.13
C GLU A 107 5.01 5.60 -19.78
N LYS A 108 4.53 6.42 -18.83
CA LYS A 108 3.12 6.41 -18.38
C LYS A 108 2.51 7.82 -18.44
N PRO A 109 2.27 8.36 -19.64
CA PRO A 109 1.72 9.70 -19.79
C PRO A 109 0.29 9.83 -19.28
N ASN A 110 -0.45 8.73 -19.22
CA ASN A 110 -1.86 8.71 -18.83
C ASN A 110 -2.04 8.00 -17.50
N LEU A 111 -2.27 8.77 -16.43
CA LEU A 111 -2.79 8.26 -15.16
C LEU A 111 -4.32 8.44 -15.11
N TYR A 112 -4.97 7.79 -14.15
CA TYR A 112 -6.44 7.83 -13.97
C TYR A 112 -7.02 9.25 -13.94
N LYS A 113 -6.33 10.21 -13.30
CA LYS A 113 -6.72 11.64 -13.27
C LYS A 113 -5.62 12.58 -13.75
N GLY A 114 -4.50 12.06 -14.24
CA GLY A 114 -3.35 12.85 -14.70
C GLY A 114 -2.38 13.23 -13.58
N TYR A 115 -1.49 14.18 -13.90
CA TYR A 115 -0.45 14.66 -12.99
C TYR A 115 -0.74 16.11 -12.61
N PHE A 116 -0.51 16.48 -11.36
CA PHE A 116 -0.76 17.80 -10.81
C PHE A 116 0.38 18.23 -9.90
N VAL A 117 0.88 19.44 -10.09
CA VAL A 117 1.91 20.04 -9.24
C VAL A 117 1.27 21.13 -8.40
N GLY A 118 1.52 21.08 -7.08
CA GLY A 118 1.18 22.13 -6.12
C GLY A 118 2.41 22.66 -5.41
N ILE A 119 2.36 23.88 -4.89
CA ILE A 119 3.44 24.49 -4.12
C ILE A 119 3.05 24.52 -2.65
N LEU A 120 3.94 24.06 -1.78
CA LEU A 120 3.78 24.14 -0.33
C LEU A 120 4.46 25.40 0.23
N ASP A 121 3.79 26.08 1.12
CA ASP A 121 4.29 27.26 1.84
C ASP A 121 5.22 26.85 2.98
N SER A 122 6.39 26.31 2.62
CA SER A 122 7.43 25.88 3.55
C SER A 122 8.80 26.29 3.03
N GLU A 123 9.70 26.65 3.94
CA GLU A 123 11.11 26.95 3.64
C GLU A 123 12.00 25.71 3.67
N GLU A 124 11.48 24.55 4.00
CA GLU A 124 12.18 23.27 3.85
C GLU A 124 12.56 23.03 2.40
N ILE A 125 13.64 22.28 2.17
CA ILE A 125 14.03 21.85 0.82
C ILE A 125 13.50 20.43 0.65
N ASN A 126 12.27 20.32 0.11
CA ASN A 126 11.62 19.03 -0.04
C ASN A 126 10.61 19.01 -1.21
N ALA A 127 10.33 17.81 -1.73
CA ALA A 127 9.23 17.53 -2.65
C ALA A 127 8.58 16.19 -2.27
N PHE A 128 7.33 16.00 -2.64
CA PHE A 128 6.56 14.80 -2.32
C PHE A 128 5.81 14.34 -3.56
N ALA A 129 5.92 13.05 -3.87
CA ALA A 129 5.12 12.39 -4.90
C ALA A 129 4.17 11.39 -4.27
N THR A 130 2.87 11.59 -4.44
CA THR A 130 1.87 10.61 -3.99
C THR A 130 1.41 9.75 -5.16
N SER A 131 0.99 8.53 -4.89
CA SER A 131 0.35 7.69 -5.88
C SER A 131 -0.87 8.43 -6.50
N GLY A 132 -1.13 8.20 -7.78
CA GLY A 132 -2.24 8.87 -8.46
C GLY A 132 -1.93 10.26 -9.02
N GLY A 133 -0.67 10.72 -8.99
CA GLY A 133 -0.22 11.86 -9.79
C GLY A 133 -0.08 13.19 -9.07
N HIS A 134 -0.17 13.26 -7.74
CA HIS A 134 0.00 14.52 -7.02
C HIS A 134 1.49 14.73 -6.66
N ILE A 135 2.03 15.87 -7.07
CA ILE A 135 3.40 16.33 -6.79
C ILE A 135 3.29 17.62 -5.99
N LEU A 136 3.91 17.65 -4.82
CA LEU A 136 3.90 18.81 -3.93
C LEU A 136 5.35 19.26 -3.70
N ILE A 137 5.67 20.51 -4.06
CA ILE A 137 7.04 21.06 -4.01
C ILE A 137 7.06 22.24 -3.05
N THR A 138 8.00 22.25 -2.12
CA THR A 138 8.13 23.36 -1.16
C THR A 138 8.73 24.61 -1.81
N LYS A 139 8.39 25.77 -1.29
CA LYS A 139 9.03 27.05 -1.68
C LYS A 139 10.55 27.02 -1.47
N GLY A 140 11.00 26.39 -0.38
CA GLY A 140 12.42 26.26 -0.09
C GLY A 140 13.16 25.55 -1.20
N LEU A 141 12.62 24.44 -1.72
CA LEU A 141 13.21 23.73 -2.85
C LEU A 141 13.21 24.58 -4.14
N LEU A 142 12.11 25.25 -4.45
CA LEU A 142 12.03 26.14 -5.62
C LEU A 142 13.02 27.29 -5.57
N LYS A 143 13.33 27.82 -4.36
CA LYS A 143 14.37 28.84 -4.17
C LYS A 143 15.79 28.32 -4.42
N CYS A 144 16.03 27.03 -4.25
CA CYS A 144 17.34 26.39 -4.50
C CYS A 144 17.52 25.99 -5.96
N ALA A 145 16.44 25.90 -6.72
CA ALA A 145 16.46 25.54 -8.13
C ALA A 145 16.61 26.81 -8.99
N ASP A 146 17.84 27.21 -9.26
CA ASP A 146 18.18 28.48 -9.93
C ASP A 146 17.80 28.51 -11.43
N THR A 147 17.45 27.36 -12.01
CA THR A 147 17.14 27.24 -13.44
C THR A 147 15.89 26.41 -13.69
N GLU A 148 15.25 26.62 -14.82
CA GLU A 148 14.13 25.80 -15.27
C GLU A 148 14.52 24.32 -15.38
N ASP A 149 15.72 24.03 -15.87
CA ASP A 149 16.22 22.66 -15.97
C ASP A 149 16.35 21.98 -14.60
N ALA A 150 16.75 22.72 -13.57
CA ALA A 150 16.82 22.20 -12.20
C ALA A 150 15.40 21.87 -11.66
N ILE A 151 14.43 22.75 -11.91
CA ILE A 151 13.03 22.52 -11.54
C ILE A 151 12.47 21.33 -12.33
N ALA A 152 12.76 21.24 -13.63
CA ALA A 152 12.33 20.13 -14.47
C ALA A 152 12.92 18.79 -13.99
N ALA A 153 14.18 18.79 -13.56
CA ALA A 153 14.81 17.59 -13.00
C ALA A 153 14.14 17.10 -11.71
N VAL A 154 13.76 18.02 -10.80
CA VAL A 154 12.98 17.69 -9.61
C VAL A 154 11.64 17.09 -9.99
N ILE A 155 10.88 17.75 -10.86
CA ILE A 155 9.57 17.26 -11.31
C ILE A 155 9.70 15.90 -11.99
N ALA A 156 10.72 15.69 -12.82
CA ALA A 156 10.98 14.40 -13.47
C ALA A 156 11.28 13.29 -12.45
N HIS A 157 12.01 13.62 -11.37
CA HIS A 157 12.27 12.70 -10.27
C HIS A 157 10.99 12.28 -9.57
N GLU A 158 10.11 13.21 -9.26
CA GLU A 158 8.81 12.94 -8.63
C GLU A 158 7.88 12.13 -9.56
N ILE A 159 7.88 12.43 -10.86
CA ILE A 159 7.16 11.64 -11.87
C ILE A 159 7.68 10.19 -11.87
N ALA A 160 8.99 9.99 -11.77
CA ALA A 160 9.57 8.66 -11.72
C ALA A 160 9.10 7.87 -10.49
N HIS A 161 9.01 8.50 -9.31
CA HIS A 161 8.46 7.87 -8.10
C HIS A 161 7.01 7.39 -8.32
N ILE A 162 6.18 8.19 -8.98
CA ILE A 162 4.79 7.83 -9.30
C ILE A 162 4.75 6.67 -10.30
N GLN A 163 5.50 6.76 -11.40
CA GLN A 163 5.47 5.76 -12.48
C GLN A 163 6.06 4.41 -12.05
N LEU A 164 7.07 4.43 -11.21
CA LEU A 164 7.66 3.25 -10.59
C LEU A 164 6.82 2.70 -9.43
N GLN A 165 5.74 3.39 -9.05
CA GLN A 165 4.81 3.00 -8.00
C GLN A 165 5.49 2.78 -6.65
N HIS A 166 6.44 3.64 -6.26
CA HIS A 166 7.22 3.46 -5.03
C HIS A 166 6.31 3.43 -3.80
N SER A 167 5.36 4.37 -3.65
CA SER A 167 4.39 4.40 -2.55
C SER A 167 3.51 3.14 -2.50
N ILE A 168 3.04 2.66 -3.66
CA ILE A 168 2.22 1.44 -3.74
C ILE A 168 3.03 0.19 -3.37
N LYS A 169 4.29 0.12 -3.80
CA LYS A 169 5.19 -0.97 -3.43
C LYS A 169 5.47 -0.98 -1.92
N ALA A 170 5.69 0.20 -1.31
CA ALA A 170 5.85 0.33 0.13
C ALA A 170 4.60 -0.13 0.90
N ILE A 171 3.39 0.28 0.47
CA ILE A 171 2.12 -0.17 1.05
C ILE A 171 1.97 -1.68 0.93
N LYS A 172 2.25 -2.26 -0.23
CA LYS A 172 2.17 -3.71 -0.43
C LYS A 172 3.18 -4.46 0.45
N ALA A 173 4.40 -3.97 0.55
CA ALA A 173 5.44 -4.56 1.41
C ALA A 173 5.02 -4.49 2.90
N SER A 174 4.49 -3.35 3.35
CA SER A 174 3.96 -3.19 4.71
C SER A 174 2.80 -4.17 4.99
N ARG A 175 1.82 -4.27 4.09
CA ARG A 175 0.72 -5.23 4.21
C ARG A 175 1.22 -6.69 4.27
N ALA A 176 2.19 -7.05 3.43
CA ALA A 176 2.79 -8.39 3.45
C ALA A 176 3.50 -8.68 4.76
N THR A 177 4.24 -7.71 5.31
CA THR A 177 4.90 -7.81 6.61
C THR A 177 3.88 -7.98 7.73
N MET A 178 2.81 -7.17 7.73
CA MET A 178 1.72 -7.27 8.70
C MET A 178 1.02 -8.63 8.64
N ALA A 179 0.77 -9.16 7.45
CA ALA A 179 0.16 -10.47 7.27
C ALA A 179 1.06 -11.60 7.81
N THR A 180 2.38 -11.54 7.57
CA THR A 180 3.32 -12.52 8.11
C THR A 180 3.43 -12.43 9.63
N LEU A 181 3.45 -11.24 10.21
CA LEU A 181 3.45 -11.02 11.65
C LEU A 181 2.15 -11.51 12.30
N ALA A 182 1.00 -11.26 11.67
CA ALA A 182 -0.29 -11.77 12.14
C ALA A 182 -0.35 -13.31 12.18
N THR A 183 0.21 -13.97 11.16
CA THR A 183 0.31 -15.44 11.14
C THR A 183 1.26 -15.98 12.21
N LEU A 184 2.41 -15.34 12.42
CA LEU A 184 3.35 -15.71 13.45
C LEU A 184 2.76 -15.53 14.85
N SER A 185 2.03 -14.43 15.11
CA SER A 185 1.36 -14.20 16.40
C SER A 185 0.25 -15.20 16.66
N ALA A 186 -0.57 -15.52 15.66
CA ALA A 186 -1.59 -16.54 15.78
C ALA A 186 -0.99 -17.90 16.14
N THR A 187 0.14 -18.25 15.53
CA THR A 187 0.87 -19.50 15.82
C THR A 187 1.49 -19.48 17.23
N ALA A 188 2.06 -18.35 17.66
CA ALA A 188 2.64 -18.19 19.00
C ALA A 188 1.57 -18.29 20.10
N VAL A 189 0.41 -17.65 19.92
CA VAL A 189 -0.73 -17.73 20.85
C VAL A 189 -1.24 -19.16 20.99
N THR A 190 -1.25 -19.94 19.91
CA THR A 190 -1.67 -21.36 19.98
C THR A 190 -0.65 -22.24 20.69
N LEU A 191 0.64 -21.85 20.70
CA LEU A 191 1.72 -22.60 21.35
C LEU A 191 1.97 -22.20 22.81
N SER A 192 1.60 -20.97 23.22
CA SER A 192 2.00 -20.37 24.51
C SER A 192 0.91 -20.31 25.58
N ASN A 193 -0.27 -20.90 25.37
CA ASN A 193 -1.34 -20.89 26.40
C ASN A 193 -1.60 -19.52 27.08
N GLY A 194 -1.56 -18.43 26.29
CA GLY A 194 -2.12 -17.13 26.72
C GLY A 194 -1.32 -16.33 27.75
N SER A 195 -0.01 -16.24 27.66
CA SER A 195 0.82 -15.40 28.53
C SER A 195 1.04 -13.98 27.98
N GLU A 196 1.47 -13.05 28.84
CA GLU A 196 1.61 -11.60 28.70
C GLU A 196 2.39 -11.08 27.46
N ASP A 197 3.04 -11.95 26.70
CA ASP A 197 3.82 -11.64 25.48
C ASP A 197 2.96 -11.04 24.33
N SER A 198 1.63 -11.20 24.38
CA SER A 198 0.72 -10.66 23.37
C SER A 198 0.64 -9.11 23.36
N VAL A 199 0.85 -8.46 24.50
CA VAL A 199 0.78 -6.98 24.62
C VAL A 199 2.06 -6.33 24.06
N GLU A 200 3.21 -6.96 24.29
CA GLU A 200 4.50 -6.48 23.78
C GLU A 200 4.58 -6.62 22.25
N PHE A 201 4.01 -7.70 21.71
CA PHE A 201 3.90 -7.92 20.28
C PHE A 201 2.96 -6.92 19.59
N THR A 202 1.83 -6.54 20.21
CA THR A 202 0.91 -5.52 19.67
C THR A 202 1.61 -4.15 19.59
N LYS A 203 2.39 -3.78 20.62
CA LYS A 203 3.19 -2.54 20.61
C LYS A 203 4.27 -2.55 19.53
N PHE A 204 4.90 -3.69 19.28
CA PHE A 204 5.86 -3.86 18.19
C PHE A 204 5.19 -3.67 16.82
N LEU A 205 3.98 -4.21 16.62
CA LEU A 205 3.19 -4.01 15.41
C LEU A 205 2.86 -2.54 15.16
N ASP A 206 2.36 -1.84 16.17
CA ASP A 206 2.01 -0.41 16.06
C ASP A 206 3.23 0.45 15.70
N SER A 207 4.40 0.15 16.29
CA SER A 207 5.65 0.86 15.96
C SER A 207 6.09 0.62 14.52
N SER A 208 5.99 -0.61 14.03
CA SER A 208 6.38 -0.98 12.66
C SER A 208 5.48 -0.36 11.59
N VAL A 209 4.18 -0.21 11.88
CA VAL A 209 3.23 0.49 10.99
C VAL A 209 3.55 1.98 10.91
N ASN A 210 3.81 2.61 12.04
CA ASN A 210 4.17 4.03 12.09
C ASN A 210 5.50 4.29 11.38
N GLU A 211 6.48 3.39 11.50
CA GLU A 211 7.76 3.48 10.80
C GLU A 211 7.60 3.31 9.29
N ALA A 212 6.73 2.40 8.83
CA ALA A 212 6.42 2.24 7.41
C ALA A 212 5.72 3.48 6.82
N ILE A 213 4.81 4.12 7.57
CA ILE A 213 4.17 5.38 7.18
C ILE A 213 5.21 6.52 7.13
N SER A 214 6.08 6.62 8.13
CA SER A 214 7.16 7.61 8.17
C SER A 214 8.12 7.46 6.99
N SER A 215 8.51 6.24 6.63
CA SER A 215 9.40 5.99 5.49
C SER A 215 8.79 6.40 4.14
N MET A 216 7.46 6.48 4.02
CA MET A 216 6.79 6.99 2.83
C MET A 216 6.80 8.52 2.73
N VAL A 217 7.00 9.20 3.85
CA VAL A 217 7.07 10.67 3.92
C VAL A 217 8.51 11.15 3.74
N ASP A 218 9.51 10.33 4.15
CA ASP A 218 10.93 10.68 4.15
C ASP A 218 11.68 10.20 2.88
N SER A 219 10.99 9.57 1.91
CA SER A 219 11.58 9.05 0.66
C SER A 219 11.32 9.96 -0.52
#